data_fea3102e067a94b6f6bef955dee7f127
#
_entry.id   fea3102e067a94b6f6bef955dee7f127
#
_cell.length_a   1.000
_cell.length_b   1.000
_cell.length_c   1.000
_cell.angle_alpha   90.00
_cell.angle_beta   90.00
_cell.angle_gamma   90.00
#
_symmetry.space_group_name_H-M   'P 1'
#
loop_
_entity.id
_entity.type
_entity.pdbx_description
1 polymer ?
#
loop_
_entity_poly.entity_id
_entity_poly.type
_entity_poly.pdbx_seq_one_letter_code
_entity_poly.pdbx_strand_id
1 'polypeptide(L)'
;MQTIKMSTKKTFSTETSERYSRALFEVSKESNEIEKVEADVKIFQSIFNTNLELKNFIKDPTYSIKQQNQVIEQLAKQLNFSKNLKNFLLLLIX
;
A
#
# COMPACT_ATOMS: atom_id res chain seq x y z
N MET A 1 -8.57 -2.69 -22.08
CA MET A 1 -8.59 -2.92 -21.69
C MET A 1 -8.31 -3.49 -21.03
N GLN A 2 -8.25 -3.42 -20.80
CA GLN A 2 -8.10 -3.81 -20.11
C GLN A 2 -8.00 -4.43 -19.34
N THR A 3 -8.10 -4.37 -19.25
CA THR A 3 -8.09 -4.84 -18.50
C THR A 3 -7.97 -5.55 -17.82
N ILE A 4 -7.96 -5.50 -17.75
CA ILE A 4 -7.94 -5.98 -17.11
C ILE A 4 -7.87 -6.66 -16.44
N LYS A 5 -7.86 -6.62 -16.33
CA LYS A 5 -8.02 -7.09 -15.83
C LYS A 5 -7.81 -7.60 -15.04
N MET A 6 -7.80 -7.62 -14.86
CA MET A 6 -7.79 -7.98 -14.15
C MET A 6 -7.63 -8.32 -13.25
N SER A 7 -7.60 -8.20 -13.10
CA SER A 7 -7.59 -8.43 -12.26
C SER A 7 -7.63 -8.81 -11.35
N THR A 8 -7.55 -8.87 -10.91
CA THR A 8 -7.81 -9.24 -10.30
C THR A 8 -7.77 -9.55 -9.28
N LYS A 9 -7.79 -9.52 -8.78
CA LYS A 9 -8.01 -9.98 -7.89
C LYS A 9 -7.34 -10.00 -6.81
N LYS A 10 -7.25 -9.71 -6.08
CA LYS A 10 -6.62 -9.98 -5.06
C LYS A 10 -6.74 -9.01 -4.02
N THR A 11 -6.36 -9.25 -2.78
CA THR A 11 -6.52 -8.38 -1.68
C THR A 11 -5.83 -7.08 -1.93
N PHE A 12 -4.66 -7.13 -2.39
CA PHE A 12 -3.88 -5.95 -2.70
C PHE A 12 -3.97 -5.68 -4.18
N SER A 13 -5.15 -5.51 -4.66
CA SER A 13 -5.40 -5.41 -6.08
C SER A 13 -5.37 -3.96 -6.54
N THR A 14 -5.25 -3.79 -7.83
CA THR A 14 -5.31 -2.47 -8.43
C THR A 14 -6.66 -1.83 -8.18
N GLU A 15 -7.69 -2.62 -8.25
CA GLU A 15 -9.05 -2.11 -8.04
C GLU A 15 -9.19 -1.54 -6.63
N THR A 16 -8.70 -2.26 -5.63
CA THR A 16 -8.75 -1.78 -4.27
C THR A 16 -7.92 -0.52 -4.11
N SER A 17 -6.73 -0.52 -4.71
CA SER A 17 -5.88 0.66 -4.64
C SER A 17 -6.54 1.87 -5.24
N GLU A 18 -7.18 1.70 -6.38
CA GLU A 18 -7.85 2.83 -7.03
C GLU A 18 -9.00 3.34 -6.19
N ARG A 19 -9.71 2.43 -5.54
CA ARG A 19 -10.84 2.84 -4.73
C ARG A 19 -10.41 3.74 -3.59
N TYR A 20 -9.30 3.42 -2.94
CA TYR A 20 -8.87 4.17 -1.76
C TYR A 20 -7.83 5.22 -2.05
N SER A 21 -7.22 5.22 -3.23
CA SER A 21 -6.14 6.16 -3.49
C SER A 21 -6.65 7.60 -3.53
N ARG A 22 -7.87 7.81 -3.98
CA ARG A 22 -8.43 9.15 -3.99
C ARG A 22 -8.49 9.70 -2.58
N ALA A 23 -8.96 8.89 -1.63
CA ALA A 23 -9.02 9.33 -0.24
C ALA A 23 -7.62 9.62 0.29
N LEU A 24 -6.66 8.79 -0.07
CA LEU A 24 -5.28 9.01 0.36
C LEU A 24 -4.78 10.38 -0.12
N PHE A 25 -4.99 10.69 -1.37
CA PHE A 25 -4.49 11.95 -1.90
C PHE A 25 -5.25 13.14 -1.36
N GLU A 26 -6.54 12.99 -1.09
CA GLU A 26 -7.29 14.08 -0.50
C GLU A 26 -6.83 14.39 0.91
N VAL A 27 -6.60 13.35 1.71
CA VAL A 27 -6.06 13.55 3.05
C VAL A 27 -4.67 14.17 2.98
N SER A 28 -3.87 13.69 2.03
CA SER A 28 -2.52 14.24 1.87
C SER A 28 -2.54 15.70 1.49
N LYS A 29 -3.50 16.08 0.66
CA LYS A 29 -3.63 17.47 0.27
C LYS A 29 -4.00 18.34 1.46
N GLU A 30 -4.93 17.85 2.28
CA GLU A 30 -5.36 18.61 3.45
C GLU A 30 -4.24 18.79 4.44
N SER A 31 -3.38 17.80 4.60
CA SER A 31 -2.25 17.90 5.51
C SER A 31 -0.99 18.45 4.83
N ASN A 32 -1.11 18.88 3.58
CA ASN A 32 0.00 19.48 2.86
C ASN A 32 1.17 18.52 2.68
N GLU A 33 0.86 17.25 2.41
CA GLU A 33 1.88 16.22 2.28
C GLU A 33 1.80 15.48 0.96
N ILE A 34 1.16 16.07 -0.03
CA ILE A 34 0.92 15.31 -1.26
C ILE A 34 2.22 14.92 -1.94
N GLU A 35 3.21 15.78 -1.94
CA GLU A 35 4.48 15.46 -2.58
C GLU A 35 5.20 14.34 -1.82
N LYS A 36 5.16 14.41 -0.51
CA LYS A 36 5.76 13.36 0.31
C LYS A 36 5.09 12.01 0.06
N VAL A 37 3.77 12.01 0.03
CA VAL A 37 3.03 10.77 -0.18
C VAL A 37 3.31 10.22 -1.58
N GLU A 38 3.36 11.08 -2.58
CA GLU A 38 3.66 10.60 -3.92
C GLU A 38 5.03 9.93 -4.00
N ALA A 39 6.03 10.54 -3.37
CA ALA A 39 7.35 9.96 -3.37
C ALA A 39 7.36 8.62 -2.63
N ASP A 40 6.69 8.57 -1.49
CA ASP A 40 6.64 7.34 -0.71
C ASP A 40 5.92 6.24 -1.44
N VAL A 41 4.85 6.58 -2.16
CA VAL A 41 4.12 5.58 -2.92
C VAL A 41 5.02 4.96 -3.99
N LYS A 42 5.81 5.78 -4.66
CA LYS A 42 6.72 5.25 -5.67
C LYS A 42 7.75 4.31 -5.05
N ILE A 43 8.25 4.66 -3.88
CA ILE A 43 9.19 3.79 -3.19
C ILE A 43 8.53 2.47 -2.84
N PHE A 44 7.32 2.52 -2.30
CA PHE A 44 6.63 1.29 -1.95
C PHE A 44 6.34 0.44 -3.18
N GLN A 45 5.91 1.06 -4.27
CA GLN A 45 5.63 0.31 -5.49
C GLN A 45 6.88 -0.39 -6.00
N SER A 46 8.01 0.30 -5.95
CA SER A 46 9.25 -0.30 -6.40
C SER A 46 9.60 -1.52 -5.56
N ILE A 47 9.50 -1.38 -4.24
CA ILE A 47 9.81 -2.49 -3.35
C ILE A 47 8.84 -3.64 -3.56
N PHE A 48 7.56 -3.32 -3.65
CA PHE A 48 6.53 -4.35 -3.80
C PHE A 48 6.73 -5.14 -5.09
N ASN A 49 7.13 -4.45 -6.16
CA ASN A 49 7.30 -5.12 -7.45
C ASN A 49 8.60 -5.89 -7.56
N THR A 50 9.62 -5.49 -6.81
CA THR A 50 10.92 -6.14 -6.92
C THR A 50 11.20 -7.13 -5.80
N ASN A 51 10.46 -7.06 -4.71
CA ASN A 51 10.66 -7.96 -3.59
C ASN A 51 9.53 -8.98 -3.55
N LEU A 52 9.80 -10.12 -4.13
CA LEU A 52 8.78 -11.15 -4.26
C LEU A 52 8.34 -11.68 -2.91
N GLU A 53 9.26 -11.75 -1.96
CA GLU A 53 8.91 -12.22 -0.64
C GLU A 53 7.90 -11.31 0.04
N LEU A 54 8.12 -10.00 -0.06
CA LEU A 54 7.19 -9.06 0.53
C LEU A 54 5.84 -9.13 -0.16
N LYS A 55 5.86 -9.18 -1.48
CA LYS A 55 4.62 -9.26 -2.24
C LYS A 55 3.81 -10.49 -1.84
N ASN A 56 4.47 -11.63 -1.77
CA ASN A 56 3.78 -12.86 -1.41
C ASN A 56 3.31 -12.84 0.04
N PHE A 57 4.12 -12.27 0.92
CA PHE A 57 3.74 -12.20 2.33
C PHE A 57 2.47 -11.39 2.51
N ILE A 58 2.38 -10.25 1.84
CA ILE A 58 1.21 -9.38 2.00
C ILE A 58 -0.05 -10.05 1.45
N LYS A 59 0.10 -10.83 0.40
CA LYS A 59 -1.05 -11.46 -0.24
C LYS A 59 -1.41 -12.81 0.37
N ASP A 60 -0.62 -13.31 1.28
CA ASP A 60 -0.78 -14.67 1.82
C ASP A 60 -1.80 -14.68 2.95
N PRO A 61 -2.94 -15.33 2.76
CA PRO A 61 -3.97 -15.35 3.80
C PRO A 61 -3.62 -16.21 5.02
N THR A 62 -2.53 -16.96 4.96
CA THR A 62 -2.14 -17.77 6.13
C THR A 62 -1.48 -16.95 7.21
N TYR A 63 -0.99 -15.77 6.89
CA TYR A 63 -0.48 -14.87 7.92
C TYR A 63 -1.62 -14.06 8.49
N SER A 64 -1.57 -13.82 9.79
CA SER A 64 -2.60 -13.02 10.43
C SER A 64 -2.47 -11.56 9.99
N ILE A 65 -3.58 -10.84 10.10
CA ILE A 65 -3.54 -9.42 9.79
C ILE A 65 -2.60 -8.70 10.73
N LYS A 66 -2.55 -9.14 11.99
CA LYS A 66 -1.62 -8.54 12.94
C LYS A 66 -0.18 -8.70 12.47
N GLN A 67 0.18 -9.89 12.01
CA GLN A 67 1.54 -10.10 11.50
C GLN A 67 1.83 -9.23 10.29
N GLN A 68 0.88 -9.14 9.37
CA GLN A 68 1.09 -8.33 8.19
C GLN A 68 1.18 -6.85 8.53
N ASN A 69 0.36 -6.40 9.47
CA ASN A 69 0.44 -5.00 9.92
C ASN A 69 1.78 -4.70 10.54
N GLN A 70 2.33 -5.61 11.31
CA GLN A 70 3.62 -5.38 11.94
C GLN A 70 4.71 -5.17 10.90
N VAL A 71 4.69 -5.94 9.83
CA VAL A 71 5.69 -5.78 8.79
C VAL A 71 5.52 -4.44 8.07
N ILE A 72 4.28 -4.05 7.79
CA ILE A 72 4.04 -2.76 7.15
C ILE A 72 4.50 -1.62 8.06
N GLU A 73 4.21 -1.70 9.35
CA GLU A 73 4.63 -0.65 10.27
C GLU A 73 6.15 -0.56 10.35
N GLN A 74 6.82 -1.71 10.35
CA GLN A 74 8.27 -1.72 10.39
C GLN A 74 8.84 -1.11 9.11
N LEU A 75 8.28 -1.47 7.98
CA LEU A 75 8.73 -0.94 6.70
C LEU A 75 8.54 0.58 6.65
N ALA A 76 7.37 1.04 7.08
CA ALA A 76 7.08 2.47 7.07
C ALA A 76 8.05 3.22 7.98
N LYS A 77 8.38 2.63 9.11
CA LYS A 77 9.31 3.26 10.02
C LYS A 77 10.71 3.34 9.42
N GLN A 78 11.16 2.26 8.83
CA GLN A 78 12.51 2.21 8.27
C GLN A 78 12.65 3.15 7.08
N LEU A 79 11.63 3.27 6.27
CA LEU A 79 11.68 4.10 5.08
C LEU A 79 11.12 5.50 5.33
N ASN A 80 10.69 5.76 6.55
CA ASN A 80 10.18 7.08 6.91
C ASN A 80 8.99 7.48 6.05
N PHE A 81 8.07 6.55 5.82
CA PHE A 81 6.85 6.84 5.07
C PHE A 81 5.99 7.82 5.85
N SER A 82 5.23 8.62 5.13
CA SER A 82 4.27 9.50 5.77
C SER A 82 3.23 8.66 6.52
N LYS A 83 2.67 9.25 7.55
CA LYS A 83 1.64 8.58 8.32
C LYS A 83 0.42 8.28 7.46
N ASN A 84 0.10 9.18 6.54
CA ASN A 84 -1.03 8.97 5.64
C ASN A 84 -0.82 7.72 4.79
N LEU A 85 0.36 7.53 4.25
CA LEU A 85 0.63 6.35 3.45
C LEU A 85 0.62 5.09 4.31
N LYS A 86 1.21 5.16 5.49
CA LYS A 86 1.22 3.99 6.36
C LYS A 86 -0.22 3.56 6.67
N ASN A 87 -1.07 4.51 7.04
CA ASN A 87 -2.46 4.17 7.35
C ASN A 87 -3.18 3.62 6.13
N PHE A 88 -2.87 4.15 4.96
CA PHE A 88 -3.47 3.64 3.73
C PHE A 88 -3.08 2.18 3.49
N LEU A 89 -1.81 1.86 3.68
CA LEU A 89 -1.36 0.49 3.47
C LEU A 89 -1.99 -0.47 4.47
N LEU A 90 -2.13 -0.03 5.72
CA LEU A 90 -2.78 -0.87 6.73
C LEU A 90 -4.24 -1.09 6.39
N LEU A 91 -4.89 -0.10 5.84
CA LEU A 91 -6.28 -0.24 5.40
C LEU A 91 -6.40 -1.25 4.28
N LEU A 92 -5.49 -1.24 3.35
CA LEU A 92 -5.55 -2.16 2.22
C LEU A 92 -5.36 -3.61 2.66
N ILE A 93 -4.63 -3.85 3.70
CA ILE A 93 -4.42 -5.20 4.22
C ILE A 93 -5.66 -5.74 4.88
N UNK A 94 -6.14 -4.85 5.57
CA UNK A 94 -7.23 -5.27 6.35
C UNK A 94 -8.28 -5.75 5.84
#